data_353d3247348590e9b95a3f0f7c3fe48a
#
_entry.id   353d3247348590e9b95a3f0f7c3fe48a
#
_cell.length_a   1.000
_cell.length_b   1.000
_cell.length_c   1.000
_cell.angle_alpha   90.00
_cell.angle_beta   90.00
_cell.angle_gamma   90.00
#
_symmetry.space_group_name_H-M   'P 1'
#
loop_
_entity.id
_entity.type
_entity.pdbx_description
1 polymer ?
#
loop_
_entity_poly.entity_id
_entity_poly.type
_entity_poly.pdbx_seq_one_letter_code
_entity_poly.pdbx_strand_id
1 'polypeptide(L)'
;MQTLWVLIFAALFLALVAVASISPRRTVLSSYELQRRREAGDVSAAEELRRSLLINDILSLQKAVEALLLVCAVPCAIMAFGWLAGVLIAVFVALGYGRIAHNGMLAAVADRYYMMLEPKLLQFVERYPSVGKLLRSVATPPEASLLSSRQELEHLVKESGAILTADEKRLIKSTLHFGNKTVEEVMTPRGVIDAVKKDQLIGPLLLDELHKTGHSRFPVMDGDIDHIVGVLYIRDLLTLTDKRSHRAETAMERKVYCINQNQKLEKALSAFIKTRHHLFVVVNDYRETAGVVTIEDVIEALLGRKIVDEDDVVVDLRAFAAKNPRHNNKSSAATDV
;
A
#
# COMPACT_ATOMS: atom_id res chain seq x y z
N MET A 1 -0.22 63.43 22.72
CA MET A 1 -1.14 62.29 22.67
C MET A 1 -1.07 61.53 21.34
N GLN A 2 -1.02 62.19 20.20
CA GLN A 2 -0.90 61.53 18.88
C GLN A 2 0.34 60.61 18.76
N THR A 3 1.50 61.08 19.21
CA THR A 3 2.74 60.27 19.18
C THR A 3 2.63 58.94 19.93
N LEU A 4 1.88 58.91 21.03
CA LEU A 4 1.64 57.66 21.79
C LEU A 4 0.82 56.68 20.97
N TRP A 5 -0.23 57.11 20.27
CA TRP A 5 -1.05 56.24 19.43
C TRP A 5 -0.31 55.70 18.22
N VAL A 6 0.61 56.50 17.64
CA VAL A 6 1.50 56.04 16.56
C VAL A 6 2.42 54.92 17.05
N LEU A 7 3.00 55.07 18.25
CA LEU A 7 3.86 54.02 18.83
C LEU A 7 3.08 52.73 19.13
N ILE A 8 1.85 52.85 19.67
CA ILE A 8 0.99 51.70 19.93
C ILE A 8 0.61 51.01 18.61
N PHE A 9 0.23 51.76 17.59
CA PHE A 9 -0.08 51.21 16.26
C PHE A 9 1.12 50.47 15.65
N ALA A 10 2.32 51.07 15.72
CA ALA A 10 3.55 50.45 15.23
C ALA A 10 3.87 49.15 15.99
N ALA A 11 3.69 49.13 17.30
CA ALA A 11 3.88 47.94 18.12
C ALA A 11 2.87 46.80 17.76
N LEU A 12 1.58 47.15 17.57
CA LEU A 12 0.56 46.19 17.13
C LEU A 12 0.84 45.67 15.73
N PHE A 13 1.30 46.51 14.81
CA PHE A 13 1.70 46.07 13.47
C PHE A 13 2.89 45.12 13.51
N LEU A 14 3.92 45.42 14.29
CA LEU A 14 5.05 44.51 14.46
C LEU A 14 4.63 43.18 15.08
N ALA A 15 3.75 43.19 16.09
CA ALA A 15 3.19 42.00 16.70
C ALA A 15 2.38 41.17 15.69
N LEU A 16 1.56 41.81 14.86
CA LEU A 16 0.77 41.20 13.79
C LEU A 16 1.68 40.49 12.77
N VAL A 17 2.71 41.18 12.28
CA VAL A 17 3.67 40.62 11.34
C VAL A 17 4.43 39.47 11.98
N ALA A 18 4.84 39.58 13.24
CA ALA A 18 5.54 38.50 13.95
C ALA A 18 4.67 37.24 14.08
N VAL A 19 3.39 37.40 14.48
CA VAL A 19 2.45 36.28 14.60
C VAL A 19 2.16 35.65 13.24
N ALA A 20 1.94 36.46 12.21
CA ALA A 20 1.65 35.99 10.84
C ALA A 20 2.87 35.31 10.17
N SER A 21 4.11 35.63 10.61
CA SER A 21 5.33 35.01 10.10
C SER A 21 5.58 33.60 10.68
N ILE A 22 4.84 33.20 11.72
CA ILE A 22 4.99 31.87 12.32
C ILE A 22 4.43 30.81 11.36
N SER A 23 5.25 29.85 11.01
CA SER A 23 4.87 28.68 10.17
C SER A 23 4.96 27.40 11.00
N PRO A 24 3.87 26.96 11.65
CA PRO A 24 3.90 25.72 12.42
C PRO A 24 4.36 24.57 11.55
N ARG A 25 5.38 23.81 12.00
CA ARG A 25 5.96 22.71 11.24
C ARG A 25 4.93 21.61 11.10
N ARG A 26 4.64 21.25 9.85
CA ARG A 26 3.81 20.08 9.53
C ARG A 26 4.71 18.87 9.40
N THR A 27 4.34 17.76 10.03
CA THR A 27 5.02 16.49 9.80
C THR A 27 4.65 15.95 8.41
N VAL A 28 5.64 15.40 7.72
CA VAL A 28 5.46 14.72 6.41
C VAL A 28 4.94 13.31 6.62
N LEU A 29 5.13 12.77 7.83
CA LEU A 29 4.70 11.41 8.18
C LEU A 29 3.21 11.39 8.47
N SER A 30 2.55 10.31 8.01
CA SER A 30 1.14 10.10 8.34
C SER A 30 0.94 9.79 9.82
N SER A 31 -0.26 10.05 10.32
CA SER A 31 -0.63 9.72 11.70
C SER A 31 -0.47 8.22 12.01
N TYR A 32 -0.71 7.35 11.04
CA TYR A 32 -0.50 5.92 11.14
C TYR A 32 0.98 5.54 11.33
N GLU A 33 1.87 6.09 10.52
CA GLU A 33 3.31 5.82 10.63
C GLU A 33 3.89 6.35 11.95
N LEU A 34 3.43 7.51 12.40
CA LEU A 34 3.80 8.06 13.70
C LEU A 34 3.32 7.18 14.86
N GLN A 35 2.10 6.67 14.78
CA GLN A 35 1.57 5.76 15.80
C GLN A 35 2.35 4.45 15.85
N ARG A 36 2.66 3.87 14.69
CA ARG A 36 3.47 2.66 14.58
C ARG A 36 4.87 2.83 15.18
N ARG A 37 5.55 3.95 14.89
CA ARG A 37 6.87 4.27 15.46
C ARG A 37 6.80 4.48 16.97
N ARG A 38 5.74 5.12 17.45
CA ARG A 38 5.49 5.26 18.90
C ARG A 38 5.33 3.90 19.57
N GLU A 39 4.59 2.95 18.97
CA GLU A 39 4.44 1.58 19.46
C GLU A 39 5.78 0.80 19.45
N ALA A 40 6.67 1.13 18.52
CA ALA A 40 8.04 0.61 18.46
C ALA A 40 9.00 1.26 19.49
N GLY A 41 8.51 2.20 20.33
CA GLY A 41 9.30 2.84 21.40
C GLY A 41 10.03 4.12 21.00
N ASP A 42 9.73 4.70 19.83
CA ASP A 42 10.33 5.97 19.39
C ASP A 42 9.66 7.16 20.08
N VAL A 43 10.39 7.78 21.02
CA VAL A 43 9.92 8.94 21.79
C VAL A 43 9.67 10.16 20.90
N SER A 44 10.48 10.34 19.84
CA SER A 44 10.34 11.47 18.92
C SER A 44 9.03 11.38 18.13
N ALA A 45 8.61 10.17 17.74
CA ALA A 45 7.36 9.92 17.06
C ALA A 45 6.14 10.23 17.94
N ALA A 46 6.23 10.03 19.25
CA ALA A 46 5.17 10.39 20.19
C ALA A 46 4.95 11.91 20.27
N GLU A 47 6.02 12.70 20.28
CA GLU A 47 5.94 14.16 20.25
C GLU A 47 5.43 14.70 18.91
N GLU A 48 5.87 14.12 17.80
CA GLU A 48 5.38 14.48 16.47
C GLU A 48 3.90 14.12 16.28
N LEU A 49 3.45 12.98 16.79
CA LEU A 49 2.03 12.61 16.77
C LEU A 49 1.19 13.60 17.59
N ARG A 50 1.65 13.96 18.80
CA ARG A 50 1.01 14.96 19.65
C ARG A 50 0.90 16.31 18.92
N ARG A 51 1.98 16.75 18.26
CA ARG A 51 2.02 17.96 17.46
C ARG A 51 1.02 17.90 16.29
N SER A 52 0.97 16.79 15.56
CA SER A 52 0.08 16.62 14.41
C SER A 52 -1.41 16.66 14.78
N LEU A 53 -1.77 16.15 15.95
CA LEU A 53 -3.14 16.18 16.47
C LEU A 53 -3.60 17.61 16.87
N LEU A 54 -2.68 18.43 17.36
CA LEU A 54 -2.98 19.76 17.89
C LEU A 54 -2.71 20.88 16.89
N ILE A 55 -2.13 20.60 15.73
CA ILE A 55 -1.72 21.60 14.73
C ILE A 55 -2.89 22.47 14.28
N ASN A 56 -4.08 21.89 14.11
CA ASN A 56 -5.28 22.60 13.72
C ASN A 56 -5.73 23.61 14.79
N ASP A 57 -5.59 23.27 16.06
CA ASP A 57 -5.93 24.14 17.17
C ASP A 57 -4.92 25.29 17.29
N ILE A 58 -3.63 25.02 17.05
CA ILE A 58 -2.57 26.03 17.02
C ILE A 58 -2.80 27.01 15.86
N LEU A 59 -3.10 26.51 14.66
CA LEU A 59 -3.41 27.36 13.50
C LEU A 59 -4.67 28.21 13.73
N SER A 60 -5.69 27.65 14.37
CA SER A 60 -6.91 28.38 14.71
C SER A 60 -6.62 29.47 15.74
N LEU A 61 -5.80 29.18 16.74
CA LEU A 61 -5.37 30.17 17.76
C LEU A 61 -4.55 31.29 17.10
N GLN A 62 -3.61 30.96 16.23
CA GLN A 62 -2.83 31.94 15.46
C GLN A 62 -3.74 32.89 14.68
N LYS A 63 -4.71 32.34 13.93
CA LYS A 63 -5.66 33.13 13.14
C LYS A 63 -6.56 34.02 14.02
N ALA A 64 -6.98 33.53 15.19
CA ALA A 64 -7.75 34.31 16.13
C ALA A 64 -6.93 35.46 16.73
N VAL A 65 -5.65 35.25 17.05
CA VAL A 65 -4.76 36.33 17.51
C VAL A 65 -4.49 37.34 16.42
N GLU A 66 -4.26 36.92 15.17
CA GLU A 66 -4.12 37.82 14.01
C GLU A 66 -5.36 38.70 13.86
N ALA A 67 -6.57 38.11 13.90
CA ALA A 67 -7.83 38.85 13.80
C ALA A 67 -8.01 39.87 14.94
N LEU A 68 -7.68 39.45 16.18
CA LEU A 68 -7.74 40.35 17.34
C LEU A 68 -6.79 41.53 17.20
N LEU A 69 -5.54 41.31 16.78
CA LEU A 69 -4.56 42.35 16.56
C LEU A 69 -5.01 43.34 15.44
N LEU A 70 -5.60 42.82 14.37
CA LEU A 70 -6.17 43.67 13.30
C LEU A 70 -7.31 44.52 13.81
N VAL A 71 -8.24 43.95 14.59
CA VAL A 71 -9.37 44.70 15.19
C VAL A 71 -8.85 45.80 16.12
N CYS A 72 -7.83 45.54 16.94
CA CYS A 72 -7.21 46.51 17.82
C CYS A 72 -6.42 47.58 17.08
N ALA A 73 -5.82 47.23 15.93
CA ALA A 73 -5.04 48.19 15.13
C ALA A 73 -5.89 49.29 14.48
N VAL A 74 -7.16 48.99 14.13
CA VAL A 74 -8.05 49.95 13.46
C VAL A 74 -8.30 51.23 14.31
N PRO A 75 -8.80 51.13 15.57
CA PRO A 75 -9.02 52.34 16.39
C PRO A 75 -7.71 53.05 16.68
N CYS A 76 -6.59 52.33 16.87
CA CYS A 76 -5.29 52.97 17.07
C CYS A 76 -4.84 53.77 15.86
N ALA A 77 -5.06 53.27 14.64
CA ALA A 77 -4.78 53.98 13.39
C ALA A 77 -5.64 55.25 13.24
N ILE A 78 -6.92 55.17 13.59
CA ILE A 78 -7.84 56.33 13.55
C ILE A 78 -7.40 57.43 14.54
N MET A 79 -7.01 57.05 15.77
CA MET A 79 -6.53 57.99 16.78
C MET A 79 -5.17 58.59 16.44
N ALA A 80 -4.31 57.85 15.72
CA ALA A 80 -2.98 58.28 15.32
C ALA A 80 -3.00 59.21 14.09
N PHE A 81 -3.80 58.89 13.06
CA PHE A 81 -3.74 59.53 11.73
C PHE A 81 -5.02 60.23 11.34
N GLY A 82 -6.04 60.23 12.19
CA GLY A 82 -7.36 60.78 11.88
C GLY A 82 -8.27 59.83 11.11
N TRP A 83 -9.55 60.19 10.97
CA TRP A 83 -10.60 59.28 10.48
C TRP A 83 -10.30 58.69 9.10
N LEU A 84 -10.13 59.52 8.06
CA LEU A 84 -9.94 59.05 6.67
C LEU A 84 -8.59 58.36 6.46
N ALA A 85 -7.50 59.00 6.91
CA ALA A 85 -6.16 58.45 6.75
C ALA A 85 -5.98 57.19 7.57
N GLY A 86 -6.51 57.16 8.82
CA GLY A 86 -6.42 55.99 9.69
C GLY A 86 -7.14 54.73 9.14
N VAL A 87 -8.35 54.94 8.55
CA VAL A 87 -9.07 53.83 7.91
C VAL A 87 -8.32 53.29 6.69
N LEU A 88 -7.80 54.18 5.82
CA LEU A 88 -7.05 53.78 4.63
C LEU A 88 -5.77 53.01 5.01
N ILE A 89 -5.04 53.51 6.01
CA ILE A 89 -3.83 52.81 6.52
C ILE A 89 -4.20 51.45 7.09
N ALA A 90 -5.27 51.34 7.88
CA ALA A 90 -5.71 50.07 8.45
C ALA A 90 -6.09 49.03 7.36
N VAL A 91 -6.80 49.48 6.30
CA VAL A 91 -7.12 48.60 5.16
C VAL A 91 -5.86 48.16 4.41
N PHE A 92 -4.93 49.11 4.17
CA PHE A 92 -3.68 48.78 3.50
C PHE A 92 -2.84 47.77 4.31
N VAL A 93 -2.77 47.93 5.63
CA VAL A 93 -2.12 47.01 6.54
C VAL A 93 -2.83 45.64 6.48
N ALA A 94 -4.16 45.61 6.56
CA ALA A 94 -4.93 44.34 6.52
C ALA A 94 -4.73 43.55 5.21
N LEU A 95 -4.54 44.27 4.08
CA LEU A 95 -4.26 43.60 2.79
C LEU A 95 -2.80 43.22 2.59
N GLY A 96 -1.86 43.97 3.21
CA GLY A 96 -0.43 43.85 2.93
C GLY A 96 0.40 43.09 3.96
N TYR A 97 -0.05 42.93 5.21
CA TYR A 97 0.75 42.33 6.28
C TYR A 97 1.22 40.91 5.97
N GLY A 98 0.37 40.10 5.32
CA GLY A 98 0.71 38.72 4.96
C GLY A 98 1.88 38.63 4.00
N ARG A 99 1.99 39.59 3.06
CA ARG A 99 3.13 39.62 2.12
C ARG A 99 4.44 40.01 2.81
N ILE A 100 4.38 40.85 3.82
CA ILE A 100 5.53 41.25 4.65
C ILE A 100 5.94 40.10 5.57
N ALA A 101 4.97 39.41 6.17
CA ALA A 101 5.18 38.26 7.06
C ALA A 101 5.90 37.10 6.37
N HIS A 102 5.67 36.87 5.08
CA HIS A 102 6.31 35.79 4.32
C HIS A 102 7.72 36.12 3.83
N ASN A 103 8.30 37.24 4.25
CA ASN A 103 9.69 37.56 3.94
C ASN A 103 10.63 36.61 4.72
N GLY A 104 11.51 35.88 4.01
CA GLY A 104 12.32 34.79 4.57
C GLY A 104 13.15 35.14 5.80
N MET A 105 13.58 36.43 5.94
CA MET A 105 14.36 36.89 7.09
C MET A 105 13.48 37.00 8.36
N LEU A 106 12.26 37.54 8.24
CA LEU A 106 11.32 37.65 9.35
C LEU A 106 10.77 36.27 9.77
N ALA A 107 10.47 35.42 8.80
CA ALA A 107 10.01 34.07 9.04
C ALA A 107 11.06 33.26 9.84
N ALA A 108 12.35 33.36 9.50
CA ALA A 108 13.41 32.64 10.23
C ALA A 108 13.55 33.09 11.71
N VAL A 109 13.36 34.37 11.97
CA VAL A 109 13.38 34.92 13.35
C VAL A 109 12.12 34.46 14.09
N ALA A 110 10.94 34.57 13.48
CA ALA A 110 9.67 34.17 14.07
C ALA A 110 9.66 32.65 14.39
N ASP A 111 10.16 31.81 13.50
CA ASP A 111 10.27 30.35 13.70
C ASP A 111 11.18 29.99 14.88
N ARG A 112 12.28 30.74 15.09
CA ARG A 112 13.16 30.56 16.24
C ARG A 112 12.44 30.82 17.58
N TYR A 113 11.68 31.92 17.66
CA TYR A 113 10.88 32.23 18.84
C TYR A 113 9.73 31.26 19.03
N TYR A 114 9.10 30.84 17.93
CA TYR A 114 8.04 29.82 17.97
C TYR A 114 8.54 28.53 18.59
N MET A 115 9.71 28.02 18.18
CA MET A 115 10.28 26.79 18.75
C MET A 115 10.46 26.84 20.27
N MET A 116 10.74 28.03 20.84
CA MET A 116 10.82 28.19 22.29
C MET A 116 9.44 28.22 22.98
N LEU A 117 8.42 28.70 22.27
CA LEU A 117 7.06 28.83 22.78
C LEU A 117 6.20 27.60 22.52
N GLU A 118 6.53 26.80 21.51
CA GLU A 118 5.75 25.64 21.07
C GLU A 118 5.35 24.69 22.21
N PRO A 119 6.28 24.25 23.11
CA PRO A 119 5.90 23.32 24.17
C PRO A 119 4.88 23.91 25.15
N LYS A 120 4.96 25.23 25.40
CA LYS A 120 3.99 25.93 26.26
C LYS A 120 2.63 26.10 25.57
N LEU A 121 2.64 26.37 24.27
CA LEU A 121 1.42 26.46 23.47
C LEU A 121 0.70 25.12 23.38
N LEU A 122 1.43 24.03 23.16
CA LEU A 122 0.88 22.67 23.15
C LEU A 122 0.22 22.35 24.50
N GLN A 123 0.91 22.63 25.61
CA GLN A 123 0.35 22.42 26.95
C GLN A 123 -0.89 23.28 27.22
N PHE A 124 -0.92 24.53 26.74
CA PHE A 124 -2.07 25.42 26.86
C PHE A 124 -3.28 24.90 26.10
N VAL A 125 -3.10 24.50 24.84
CA VAL A 125 -4.17 23.96 23.99
C VAL A 125 -4.73 22.65 24.56
N GLU A 126 -3.89 21.78 25.11
CA GLU A 126 -4.34 20.55 25.77
C GLU A 126 -5.13 20.84 27.06
N ARG A 127 -4.69 21.81 27.83
CA ARG A 127 -5.36 22.17 29.10
C ARG A 127 -6.73 22.80 28.89
N TYR A 128 -6.92 23.48 27.75
CA TYR A 128 -8.16 24.21 27.45
C TYR A 128 -8.78 23.79 26.11
N PRO A 129 -9.25 22.52 25.98
CA PRO A 129 -9.76 21.99 24.70
C PRO A 129 -11.02 22.71 24.19
N SER A 130 -11.76 23.38 25.09
CA SER A 130 -12.94 24.16 24.73
C SER A 130 -12.58 25.40 23.91
N VAL A 131 -11.42 26.02 24.18
CA VAL A 131 -10.91 27.17 23.43
C VAL A 131 -10.54 26.72 22.01
N GLY A 132 -9.85 25.61 21.84
CA GLY A 132 -9.54 25.04 20.52
C GLY A 132 -10.79 24.76 19.70
N LYS A 133 -11.81 24.15 20.30
CA LYS A 133 -13.10 23.87 19.62
C LYS A 133 -13.82 25.12 19.17
N LEU A 134 -13.83 26.17 19.99
CA LEU A 134 -14.45 27.46 19.66
C LEU A 134 -13.72 28.14 18.49
N LEU A 135 -12.40 28.08 18.49
CA LEU A 135 -11.55 28.75 17.50
C LEU A 135 -11.43 28.00 16.18
N ARG A 136 -11.69 26.68 16.14
CA ARG A 136 -11.65 25.86 14.92
C ARG A 136 -12.58 26.36 13.79
N SER A 137 -13.61 27.14 14.13
CA SER A 137 -14.49 27.73 13.12
C SER A 137 -13.80 28.81 12.25
N VAL A 138 -12.64 29.30 12.68
CA VAL A 138 -11.88 30.38 12.02
C VAL A 138 -10.82 29.85 11.04
N ALA A 139 -10.36 28.61 11.22
CA ALA A 139 -9.34 28.01 10.37
C ALA A 139 -9.91 26.92 9.47
N THR A 140 -9.57 26.94 8.19
CA THR A 140 -9.79 25.79 7.30
C THR A 140 -8.96 24.60 7.79
N PRO A 141 -9.57 23.43 7.97
CA PRO A 141 -8.77 22.23 8.29
C PRO A 141 -7.73 22.01 7.19
N PRO A 142 -6.52 21.59 7.54
CA PRO A 142 -5.55 21.17 6.52
C PRO A 142 -6.13 19.99 5.73
N GLU A 143 -5.84 19.97 4.44
CA GLU A 143 -6.18 18.84 3.59
C GLU A 143 -5.70 17.53 4.26
N ALA A 144 -6.56 16.54 4.28
CA ALA A 144 -6.23 15.23 4.82
C ALA A 144 -4.91 14.75 4.19
N SER A 145 -3.98 14.32 5.01
CA SER A 145 -2.70 13.81 4.56
C SER A 145 -2.92 12.73 3.50
N LEU A 146 -2.36 12.92 2.32
CA LEU A 146 -2.34 11.90 1.28
C LEU A 146 -1.73 10.63 1.86
N LEU A 147 -2.31 9.49 1.52
CA LEU A 147 -1.80 8.18 1.91
C LEU A 147 -0.31 8.08 1.58
N SER A 148 0.52 7.81 2.56
CA SER A 148 1.98 7.80 2.41
C SER A 148 2.55 6.39 2.20
N SER A 149 1.79 5.34 2.52
CA SER A 149 2.26 3.95 2.39
C SER A 149 1.15 2.96 2.06
N ARG A 150 1.54 1.81 1.48
CA ARG A 150 0.63 0.67 1.26
C ARG A 150 0.04 0.15 2.57
N GLN A 151 0.82 0.17 3.64
CA GLN A 151 0.41 -0.30 4.97
C GLN A 151 -0.70 0.58 5.55
N GLU A 152 -0.62 1.88 5.34
CA GLU A 152 -1.67 2.82 5.72
C GLU A 152 -2.96 2.57 4.96
N LEU A 153 -2.87 2.29 3.64
CA LEU A 153 -4.02 1.90 2.84
C LEU A 153 -4.64 0.60 3.34
N GLU A 154 -3.83 -0.41 3.68
CA GLU A 154 -4.34 -1.66 4.28
C GLU A 154 -5.05 -1.43 5.61
N HIS A 155 -4.50 -0.56 6.45
CA HIS A 155 -5.12 -0.21 7.73
C HIS A 155 -6.48 0.45 7.52
N LEU A 156 -6.57 1.41 6.60
CA LEU A 156 -7.84 2.06 6.25
C LEU A 156 -8.86 1.07 5.70
N VAL A 157 -8.44 0.14 4.84
CA VAL A 157 -9.31 -0.93 4.34
C VAL A 157 -9.80 -1.82 5.48
N LYS A 158 -8.93 -2.15 6.45
CA LYS A 158 -9.30 -2.95 7.62
C LYS A 158 -10.32 -2.22 8.50
N GLU A 159 -10.11 -0.92 8.74
CA GLU A 159 -10.96 -0.08 9.59
C GLU A 159 -12.21 0.49 8.90
N SER A 160 -12.42 0.22 7.62
CA SER A 160 -13.56 0.72 6.84
C SER A 160 -14.94 0.27 7.37
N GLY A 161 -15.00 -0.51 8.45
CA GLY A 161 -16.23 -0.94 9.10
C GLY A 161 -17.16 -1.66 8.13
N ALA A 162 -18.42 -1.23 8.08
CA ALA A 162 -19.46 -1.77 7.20
C ALA A 162 -19.45 -1.20 5.77
N ILE A 163 -18.55 -0.25 5.45
CA ILE A 163 -18.46 0.36 4.11
C ILE A 163 -18.00 -0.66 3.07
N LEU A 164 -17.05 -1.53 3.44
CA LEU A 164 -16.53 -2.60 2.61
C LEU A 164 -16.92 -3.96 3.18
N THR A 165 -17.38 -4.84 2.32
CA THR A 165 -17.64 -6.25 2.68
C THR A 165 -16.34 -6.99 2.97
N ALA A 166 -16.41 -8.14 3.62
CA ALA A 166 -15.25 -8.98 3.91
C ALA A 166 -14.52 -9.43 2.62
N ASP A 167 -15.28 -9.69 1.55
CA ASP A 167 -14.73 -10.10 0.26
C ASP A 167 -14.01 -8.94 -0.44
N GLU A 168 -14.56 -7.74 -0.42
CA GLU A 168 -13.91 -6.55 -0.97
C GLU A 168 -12.61 -6.22 -0.22
N LYS A 169 -12.60 -6.30 1.10
CA LYS A 169 -11.39 -6.11 1.92
C LYS A 169 -10.30 -7.12 1.56
N ARG A 170 -10.70 -8.41 1.40
CA ARG A 170 -9.77 -9.47 1.00
C ARG A 170 -9.19 -9.21 -0.39
N LEU A 171 -10.02 -8.86 -1.37
CA LEU A 171 -9.62 -8.57 -2.73
C LEU A 171 -8.63 -7.40 -2.79
N ILE A 172 -8.93 -6.28 -2.13
CA ILE A 172 -8.05 -5.11 -2.06
C ILE A 172 -6.70 -5.50 -1.45
N LYS A 173 -6.71 -6.21 -0.32
CA LYS A 173 -5.50 -6.66 0.36
C LYS A 173 -4.66 -7.58 -0.55
N SER A 174 -5.28 -8.56 -1.19
CA SER A 174 -4.59 -9.50 -2.09
C SER A 174 -3.97 -8.79 -3.28
N THR A 175 -4.69 -7.84 -3.89
CA THR A 175 -4.19 -7.02 -5.01
C THR A 175 -3.00 -6.16 -4.59
N LEU A 176 -3.03 -5.55 -3.40
CA LEU A 176 -1.91 -4.77 -2.88
C LEU A 176 -0.64 -5.63 -2.69
N HIS A 177 -0.79 -6.90 -2.32
CA HIS A 177 0.36 -7.80 -2.14
C HIS A 177 0.77 -8.56 -3.41
N PHE A 178 -0.10 -8.62 -4.42
CA PHE A 178 0.11 -9.40 -5.63
C PHE A 178 1.44 -9.09 -6.33
N GLY A 179 1.77 -7.81 -6.52
CA GLY A 179 3.01 -7.39 -7.16
C GLY A 179 4.29 -7.75 -6.39
N ASN A 180 4.19 -8.12 -5.11
CA ASN A 180 5.34 -8.53 -4.31
C ASN A 180 5.56 -10.04 -4.35
N LYS A 181 4.51 -10.84 -4.61
CA LYS A 181 4.59 -12.30 -4.64
C LYS A 181 5.42 -12.82 -5.81
N THR A 182 6.10 -13.94 -5.59
CA THR A 182 6.85 -14.67 -6.60
C THR A 182 6.05 -15.90 -7.10
N VAL A 183 6.47 -16.44 -8.24
CA VAL A 183 5.89 -17.66 -8.81
C VAL A 183 6.05 -18.84 -7.84
N GLU A 184 7.19 -18.92 -7.16
CA GLU A 184 7.47 -19.97 -6.16
C GLU A 184 6.42 -20.00 -5.05
N GLU A 185 5.87 -18.87 -4.65
CA GLU A 185 4.87 -18.78 -3.59
C GLU A 185 3.50 -19.38 -3.95
N VAL A 186 3.21 -19.57 -5.24
CA VAL A 186 1.89 -20.04 -5.71
C VAL A 186 1.96 -21.32 -6.54
N MET A 187 3.12 -21.66 -7.12
CA MET A 187 3.29 -22.83 -7.97
C MET A 187 2.92 -24.14 -7.26
N THR A 188 2.50 -25.12 -8.04
CA THR A 188 2.46 -26.53 -7.61
C THR A 188 3.88 -27.06 -7.58
N PRO A 189 4.40 -27.49 -6.40
CA PRO A 189 5.78 -27.93 -6.26
C PRO A 189 6.06 -29.23 -7.02
N ARG A 190 7.33 -29.43 -7.44
CA ARG A 190 7.83 -30.59 -8.18
C ARG A 190 7.33 -31.94 -7.64
N GLY A 191 7.35 -32.12 -6.31
CA GLY A 191 7.03 -33.40 -5.67
C GLY A 191 5.60 -33.89 -5.83
N VAL A 192 4.68 -33.02 -6.27
CA VAL A 192 3.25 -33.36 -6.43
C VAL A 192 2.73 -33.13 -7.85
N ILE A 193 3.63 -32.86 -8.81
CA ILE A 193 3.25 -32.76 -10.22
C ILE A 193 2.77 -34.12 -10.72
N ASP A 194 1.58 -34.16 -11.30
CA ASP A 194 1.10 -35.29 -12.06
C ASP A 194 1.59 -35.13 -13.50
N ALA A 195 2.60 -35.92 -13.90
CA ALA A 195 3.21 -35.91 -15.22
C ALA A 195 3.03 -37.22 -15.93
N VAL A 196 2.96 -37.20 -17.25
CA VAL A 196 2.82 -38.37 -18.13
C VAL A 196 4.16 -38.64 -18.84
N LYS A 197 4.58 -39.91 -18.96
CA LYS A 197 5.78 -40.22 -19.75
C LYS A 197 5.48 -40.14 -21.23
N LYS A 198 6.45 -39.69 -22.03
CA LYS A 198 6.27 -39.48 -23.49
C LYS A 198 5.90 -40.76 -24.26
N ASP A 199 6.42 -41.93 -23.78
CA ASP A 199 6.20 -43.25 -24.38
C ASP A 199 4.95 -43.97 -23.85
N GLN A 200 4.28 -43.39 -22.83
CA GLN A 200 3.09 -43.95 -22.22
C GLN A 200 1.92 -44.00 -23.22
N LEU A 201 1.25 -45.13 -23.25
CA LEU A 201 0.08 -45.32 -24.11
C LEU A 201 -1.15 -44.67 -23.46
N ILE A 202 -1.80 -43.82 -24.23
CA ILE A 202 -3.06 -43.18 -23.85
C ILE A 202 -4.18 -44.14 -24.18
N GLY A 203 -4.68 -44.78 -23.15
CA GLY A 203 -5.82 -45.69 -23.22
C GLY A 203 -6.86 -45.34 -22.15
N PRO A 204 -7.99 -46.06 -22.13
CA PRO A 204 -9.09 -45.80 -21.20
C PRO A 204 -8.64 -45.84 -19.72
N LEU A 205 -7.70 -46.68 -19.37
CA LEU A 205 -7.18 -46.79 -18.01
C LEU A 205 -6.41 -45.52 -17.59
N LEU A 206 -5.49 -45.03 -18.43
CA LEU A 206 -4.76 -43.82 -18.17
C LEU A 206 -5.70 -42.59 -18.12
N LEU A 207 -6.69 -42.53 -19.03
CA LEU A 207 -7.67 -41.47 -19.02
C LEU A 207 -8.47 -41.41 -17.71
N ASP A 208 -8.88 -42.59 -17.19
CA ASP A 208 -9.55 -42.70 -15.89
C ASP A 208 -8.65 -42.26 -14.73
N GLU A 209 -7.36 -42.64 -14.76
CA GLU A 209 -6.37 -42.18 -13.78
C GLU A 209 -6.17 -40.66 -13.81
N LEU A 210 -6.01 -40.05 -15.01
CA LEU A 210 -5.83 -38.63 -15.17
C LEU A 210 -7.09 -37.86 -14.77
N HIS A 211 -8.27 -38.35 -15.13
CA HIS A 211 -9.54 -37.72 -14.74
C HIS A 211 -9.72 -37.67 -13.22
N LYS A 212 -9.31 -38.72 -12.51
CA LYS A 212 -9.37 -38.80 -11.03
C LYS A 212 -8.48 -37.75 -10.32
N THR A 213 -7.49 -37.19 -11.00
CA THR A 213 -6.66 -36.11 -10.44
C THR A 213 -7.37 -34.77 -10.41
N GLY A 214 -8.46 -34.58 -11.17
CA GLY A 214 -9.14 -33.30 -11.36
C GLY A 214 -8.40 -32.34 -12.30
N HIS A 215 -7.20 -32.68 -12.78
CA HIS A 215 -6.41 -31.77 -13.62
C HIS A 215 -6.78 -31.87 -15.10
N SER A 216 -6.81 -30.74 -15.79
CA SER A 216 -7.11 -30.67 -17.23
C SER A 216 -5.86 -30.70 -18.11
N ARG A 217 -4.67 -30.50 -17.55
CA ARG A 217 -3.39 -30.38 -18.27
C ARG A 217 -2.29 -31.11 -17.53
N PHE A 218 -1.51 -31.90 -18.26
CA PHE A 218 -0.44 -32.72 -17.72
C PHE A 218 0.87 -32.46 -18.45
N PRO A 219 1.97 -32.12 -17.75
CA PRO A 219 3.29 -32.11 -18.35
C PRO A 219 3.67 -33.50 -18.86
N VAL A 220 4.29 -33.54 -20.04
CA VAL A 220 4.83 -34.78 -20.63
C VAL A 220 6.35 -34.75 -20.47
N MET A 221 6.89 -35.78 -19.80
CA MET A 221 8.32 -35.88 -19.50
C MET A 221 9.01 -36.94 -20.33
N ASP A 222 10.30 -36.68 -20.66
CA ASP A 222 11.20 -37.62 -21.30
C ASP A 222 12.25 -38.13 -20.30
N GLY A 223 12.01 -39.28 -19.70
CA GLY A 223 12.83 -39.85 -18.66
C GLY A 223 12.46 -39.33 -17.26
N ASP A 224 12.86 -38.12 -16.94
CA ASP A 224 12.62 -37.48 -15.65
C ASP A 224 11.84 -36.20 -15.75
N ILE A 225 11.45 -35.63 -14.61
CA ILE A 225 10.63 -34.41 -14.51
C ILE A 225 11.41 -33.14 -14.92
N ASP A 226 12.74 -33.19 -15.03
CA ASP A 226 13.53 -32.06 -15.49
C ASP A 226 13.53 -31.91 -17.00
N HIS A 227 13.07 -32.96 -17.72
CA HIS A 227 12.96 -32.99 -19.17
C HIS A 227 11.49 -32.99 -19.63
N ILE A 228 10.80 -31.88 -19.42
CA ILE A 228 9.42 -31.70 -19.92
C ILE A 228 9.44 -31.33 -21.38
N VAL A 229 8.88 -32.20 -22.23
CA VAL A 229 8.90 -32.10 -23.71
C VAL A 229 7.58 -31.68 -24.33
N GLY A 230 6.51 -31.59 -23.55
CA GLY A 230 5.19 -31.20 -24.01
C GLY A 230 4.17 -31.07 -22.90
N VAL A 231 2.96 -30.71 -23.28
CA VAL A 231 1.78 -30.64 -22.40
C VAL A 231 0.63 -31.42 -23.05
N LEU A 232 0.02 -32.31 -22.26
CA LEU A 232 -1.14 -33.10 -22.68
C LEU A 232 -2.41 -32.43 -22.16
N TYR A 233 -3.42 -32.27 -23.00
CA TYR A 233 -4.72 -31.70 -22.64
C TYR A 233 -5.77 -32.81 -22.65
N ILE A 234 -6.50 -33.02 -21.56
CA ILE A 234 -7.57 -34.03 -21.48
C ILE A 234 -8.63 -33.81 -22.55
N ARG A 235 -9.04 -32.56 -22.80
CA ARG A 235 -10.06 -32.23 -23.80
C ARG A 235 -9.70 -32.72 -25.20
N ASP A 236 -8.42 -32.65 -25.56
CA ASP A 236 -7.95 -33.05 -26.89
C ASP A 236 -7.96 -34.59 -27.02
N LEU A 237 -7.79 -35.31 -25.91
CA LEU A 237 -7.86 -36.75 -25.84
C LEU A 237 -9.29 -37.28 -26.04
N LEU A 238 -10.29 -36.56 -25.57
CA LEU A 238 -11.70 -36.91 -25.72
C LEU A 238 -12.19 -36.78 -27.19
N THR A 239 -11.50 -36.02 -28.01
CA THR A 239 -11.82 -35.80 -29.43
C THR A 239 -11.10 -36.75 -30.35
N LEU A 240 -10.18 -37.59 -29.84
CA LEU A 240 -9.49 -38.61 -30.65
C LEU A 240 -10.50 -39.65 -31.14
N THR A 241 -10.91 -39.52 -32.38
CA THR A 241 -11.93 -40.38 -33.04
C THR A 241 -11.38 -41.79 -33.33
N ASP A 242 -10.05 -41.93 -33.26
CA ASP A 242 -9.39 -43.17 -33.61
C ASP A 242 -9.29 -44.08 -32.35
N LYS A 243 -9.86 -45.28 -32.41
CA LYS A 243 -9.87 -46.26 -31.31
C LYS A 243 -8.48 -46.91 -31.03
N ARG A 244 -7.42 -46.40 -31.71
CA ARG A 244 -6.05 -46.90 -31.48
C ARG A 244 -5.43 -46.17 -30.30
N SER A 245 -4.72 -46.90 -29.46
CA SER A 245 -3.92 -46.32 -28.39
C SER A 245 -2.82 -45.45 -29.01
N HIS A 246 -2.81 -44.16 -28.64
CA HIS A 246 -1.77 -43.23 -29.07
C HIS A 246 -0.73 -43.09 -27.95
N ARG A 247 0.54 -42.86 -28.31
CA ARG A 247 1.55 -42.48 -27.31
C ARG A 247 1.35 -41.02 -26.92
N ALA A 248 1.68 -40.67 -25.69
CA ALA A 248 1.59 -39.30 -25.20
C ALA A 248 2.36 -38.32 -26.09
N GLU A 249 3.50 -38.74 -26.65
CA GLU A 249 4.31 -37.99 -27.60
C GLU A 249 3.54 -37.52 -28.86
N THR A 250 2.57 -38.30 -29.31
CA THR A 250 1.80 -37.98 -30.53
C THR A 250 0.59 -37.12 -30.26
N ALA A 251 0.10 -37.10 -29.02
CA ALA A 251 -1.09 -36.35 -28.61
C ALA A 251 -0.75 -35.06 -27.84
N MET A 252 0.51 -34.88 -27.41
CA MET A 252 0.92 -33.69 -26.67
C MET A 252 1.11 -32.49 -27.58
N GLU A 253 0.89 -31.31 -27.04
CA GLU A 253 1.40 -30.07 -27.60
C GLU A 253 2.88 -29.94 -27.23
N ARG A 254 3.75 -29.83 -28.26
CA ARG A 254 5.22 -29.80 -28.06
C ARG A 254 5.75 -28.46 -27.52
N LYS A 255 4.92 -27.43 -27.51
CA LYS A 255 5.34 -26.11 -27.07
C LYS A 255 5.25 -25.99 -25.55
N VAL A 256 6.39 -25.92 -24.90
CA VAL A 256 6.52 -25.75 -23.46
C VAL A 256 7.02 -24.36 -23.14
N TYR A 257 6.35 -23.68 -22.24
CA TYR A 257 6.79 -22.39 -21.73
C TYR A 257 7.36 -22.56 -20.32
N CYS A 258 8.52 -21.94 -20.10
CA CYS A 258 9.18 -21.95 -18.81
C CYS A 258 9.19 -20.55 -18.20
N ILE A 259 9.09 -20.50 -16.87
CA ILE A 259 9.21 -19.26 -16.07
C ILE A 259 10.10 -19.54 -14.86
N ASN A 260 10.95 -18.58 -14.49
CA ASN A 260 11.80 -18.72 -13.31
C ASN A 260 10.97 -18.55 -12.04
N GLN A 261 11.24 -19.36 -11.01
CA GLN A 261 10.55 -19.37 -9.72
C GLN A 261 10.59 -18.02 -8.99
N ASN A 262 11.68 -17.25 -9.16
CA ASN A 262 11.88 -15.93 -8.54
C ASN A 262 11.15 -14.79 -9.28
N GLN A 263 10.51 -15.06 -10.42
CA GLN A 263 9.75 -14.04 -11.15
C GLN A 263 8.52 -13.60 -10.36
N LYS A 264 8.17 -12.32 -10.49
CA LYS A 264 6.96 -11.76 -9.88
C LYS A 264 5.70 -12.23 -10.60
N LEU A 265 4.60 -12.42 -9.85
CA LEU A 265 3.32 -12.87 -10.40
C LEU A 265 2.75 -11.94 -11.47
N GLU A 266 3.02 -10.64 -11.42
CA GLU A 266 2.63 -9.69 -12.47
C GLU A 266 3.23 -10.07 -13.84
N LYS A 267 4.50 -10.50 -13.85
CA LYS A 267 5.15 -10.98 -15.09
C LYS A 267 4.57 -12.31 -15.55
N ALA A 268 4.28 -13.22 -14.62
CA ALA A 268 3.62 -14.48 -14.94
C ALA A 268 2.25 -14.26 -15.57
N LEU A 269 1.40 -13.40 -14.99
CA LEU A 269 0.09 -13.04 -15.52
C LEU A 269 0.20 -12.45 -16.93
N SER A 270 1.12 -11.50 -17.10
CA SER A 270 1.37 -10.88 -18.42
C SER A 270 1.83 -11.91 -19.47
N ALA A 271 2.65 -12.90 -19.07
CA ALA A 271 3.10 -13.97 -19.93
C ALA A 271 1.94 -14.90 -20.32
N PHE A 272 1.07 -15.28 -19.39
CA PHE A 272 -0.13 -16.08 -19.66
C PHE A 272 -1.05 -15.40 -20.68
N ILE A 273 -1.34 -14.11 -20.48
CA ILE A 273 -2.19 -13.32 -21.39
C ILE A 273 -1.56 -13.24 -22.80
N LYS A 274 -0.24 -13.01 -22.87
CA LYS A 274 0.48 -12.85 -24.15
C LYS A 274 0.57 -14.16 -24.92
N THR A 275 0.86 -15.26 -24.23
CA THR A 275 1.08 -16.57 -24.87
C THR A 275 -0.21 -17.32 -25.14
N ARG A 276 -1.28 -17.00 -24.42
CA ARG A 276 -2.58 -17.73 -24.40
C ARG A 276 -2.43 -19.21 -24.01
N HIS A 277 -1.36 -19.55 -23.30
CA HIS A 277 -1.19 -20.86 -22.67
C HIS A 277 -1.55 -20.75 -21.20
N HIS A 278 -2.04 -21.85 -20.62
CA HIS A 278 -2.59 -21.83 -19.26
C HIS A 278 -1.71 -22.57 -18.25
N LEU A 279 -0.62 -23.20 -18.69
CA LEU A 279 0.32 -23.90 -17.84
C LEU A 279 1.75 -23.55 -18.26
N PHE A 280 2.57 -23.17 -17.28
CA PHE A 280 4.01 -22.97 -17.45
C PHE A 280 4.78 -23.91 -16.53
N VAL A 281 5.92 -24.40 -17.00
CA VAL A 281 6.90 -25.11 -16.18
C VAL A 281 7.70 -24.07 -15.41
N VAL A 282 7.80 -24.24 -14.11
CA VAL A 282 8.60 -23.36 -13.26
C VAL A 282 9.98 -23.98 -13.10
N VAL A 283 11.01 -23.17 -13.38
CA VAL A 283 12.41 -23.60 -13.27
C VAL A 283 13.16 -22.78 -12.22
N ASN A 284 14.12 -23.42 -11.57
CA ASN A 284 15.05 -22.74 -10.68
C ASN A 284 16.19 -22.07 -11.48
N ASP A 285 17.16 -21.47 -10.80
CA ASP A 285 18.30 -20.78 -11.44
C ASP A 285 19.26 -21.75 -12.15
N TYR A 286 19.21 -23.05 -11.82
CA TYR A 286 19.97 -24.12 -12.46
C TYR A 286 19.24 -24.77 -13.65
N ARG A 287 18.05 -24.25 -13.99
CA ARG A 287 17.15 -24.77 -15.01
C ARG A 287 16.53 -26.13 -14.70
N GLU A 288 16.58 -26.58 -13.46
CA GLU A 288 15.82 -27.75 -13.01
C GLU A 288 14.36 -27.39 -12.79
N THR A 289 13.46 -28.35 -12.98
CA THR A 289 12.02 -28.14 -12.74
C THR A 289 11.74 -28.00 -11.24
N ALA A 290 11.34 -26.81 -10.82
CA ALA A 290 10.93 -26.51 -9.46
C ALA A 290 9.44 -26.82 -9.22
N GLY A 291 8.62 -26.68 -10.27
CA GLY A 291 7.18 -26.87 -10.18
C GLY A 291 6.47 -26.59 -11.50
N VAL A 292 5.17 -26.44 -11.42
CA VAL A 292 4.32 -25.91 -12.49
C VAL A 292 3.43 -24.80 -11.93
N VAL A 293 3.04 -23.85 -12.78
CA VAL A 293 2.12 -22.79 -12.41
C VAL A 293 1.07 -22.64 -13.51
N THR A 294 -0.17 -22.45 -13.11
CA THR A 294 -1.30 -22.24 -14.00
C THR A 294 -1.78 -20.79 -13.92
N ILE A 295 -2.59 -20.35 -14.89
CA ILE A 295 -3.23 -19.04 -14.83
C ILE A 295 -4.21 -18.97 -13.67
N GLU A 296 -4.84 -20.09 -13.36
CA GLU A 296 -5.76 -20.28 -12.24
C GLU A 296 -5.06 -19.95 -10.91
N ASP A 297 -3.84 -20.48 -10.65
CA ASP A 297 -3.04 -20.20 -9.45
C ASP A 297 -2.74 -18.69 -9.30
N VAL A 298 -2.41 -18.04 -10.44
CA VAL A 298 -2.09 -16.61 -10.45
C VAL A 298 -3.34 -15.77 -10.17
N ILE A 299 -4.49 -16.15 -10.73
CA ILE A 299 -5.78 -15.47 -10.47
C ILE A 299 -6.22 -15.69 -9.02
N GLU A 300 -6.06 -16.88 -8.48
CA GLU A 300 -6.33 -17.16 -7.05
C GLU A 300 -5.51 -16.26 -6.13
N ALA A 301 -4.23 -16.09 -6.44
CA ALA A 301 -3.35 -15.21 -5.68
C ALA A 301 -3.80 -13.74 -5.76
N LEU A 302 -4.35 -13.30 -6.89
CA LEU A 302 -4.90 -11.96 -7.09
C LEU A 302 -6.21 -11.77 -6.32
N LEU A 303 -7.11 -12.75 -6.37
CA LEU A 303 -8.41 -12.72 -5.69
C LEU A 303 -8.31 -12.97 -4.17
N GLY A 304 -7.20 -13.56 -3.72
CA GLY A 304 -6.98 -13.92 -2.32
C GLY A 304 -7.87 -15.05 -1.82
N ARG A 305 -8.39 -15.87 -2.72
CA ARG A 305 -9.16 -17.07 -2.42
C ARG A 305 -8.88 -18.14 -3.45
N LYS A 306 -8.98 -19.41 -3.05
CA LYS A 306 -8.91 -20.53 -3.96
C LYS A 306 -10.18 -20.63 -4.79
N ILE A 307 -10.01 -20.97 -6.06
CA ILE A 307 -11.08 -21.36 -6.96
C ILE A 307 -11.13 -22.88 -6.84
N VAL A 308 -12.07 -23.41 -6.05
CA VAL A 308 -12.24 -24.85 -5.85
C VAL A 308 -13.18 -25.33 -6.94
N ASP A 309 -12.70 -26.27 -7.76
CA ASP A 309 -13.52 -26.99 -8.74
C ASP A 309 -14.22 -28.17 -8.06
N GLU A 310 -15.35 -28.59 -8.60
CA GLU A 310 -16.15 -29.69 -8.03
C GLU A 310 -15.36 -31.01 -7.96
N ASP A 311 -14.34 -31.16 -8.82
CA ASP A 311 -13.50 -32.36 -8.94
C ASP A 311 -12.18 -32.27 -8.16
N ASP A 312 -11.89 -31.18 -7.42
CA ASP A 312 -10.64 -31.02 -6.66
C ASP A 312 -10.56 -31.94 -5.44
N VAL A 313 -9.76 -32.99 -5.55
CA VAL A 313 -9.53 -33.98 -4.48
C VAL A 313 -8.67 -33.40 -3.34
N VAL A 314 -7.77 -32.45 -3.63
CA VAL A 314 -6.84 -31.83 -2.68
C VAL A 314 -6.91 -30.32 -2.81
N VAL A 315 -7.45 -29.66 -1.79
CA VAL A 315 -7.62 -28.19 -1.77
C VAL A 315 -6.29 -27.44 -1.66
N ASP A 316 -5.23 -28.04 -1.10
CA ASP A 316 -3.92 -27.40 -0.93
C ASP A 316 -2.78 -28.37 -1.30
N LEU A 317 -2.37 -28.33 -2.57
CA LEU A 317 -1.29 -29.13 -3.11
C LEU A 317 0.08 -28.81 -2.47
N ARG A 318 0.30 -27.58 -1.99
CA ARG A 318 1.55 -27.21 -1.31
C ARG A 318 1.63 -27.80 0.09
N ALA A 319 0.55 -27.72 0.85
CA ALA A 319 0.48 -28.38 2.16
C ALA A 319 0.58 -29.90 2.02
N PHE A 320 0.03 -30.47 0.94
CA PHE A 320 0.15 -31.87 0.60
C PHE A 320 1.60 -32.23 0.22
N ALA A 321 2.27 -31.40 -0.60
CA ALA A 321 3.67 -31.59 -0.97
C ALA A 321 4.61 -31.56 0.25
N ALA A 322 4.36 -30.66 1.21
CA ALA A 322 5.16 -30.56 2.43
C ALA A 322 5.14 -31.85 3.28
N LYS A 323 4.07 -32.65 3.19
CA LYS A 323 3.96 -33.95 3.85
C LYS A 323 4.71 -35.08 3.11
N ASN A 324 5.27 -34.78 1.92
CA ASN A 324 5.98 -35.74 1.05
C ASN A 324 5.25 -37.10 0.89
N PRO A 325 3.96 -37.15 0.55
CA PRO A 325 3.15 -38.36 0.55
C PRO A 325 3.59 -39.39 -0.50
N ARG A 326 4.33 -38.95 -1.54
CA ARG A 326 4.82 -39.81 -2.63
C ARG A 326 6.27 -40.27 -2.41
N HIS A 327 6.93 -39.86 -1.32
CA HIS A 327 8.33 -40.12 -1.02
C HIS A 327 9.30 -39.86 -2.19
N ASN A 328 8.97 -38.88 -3.06
CA ASN A 328 9.76 -38.55 -4.26
C ASN A 328 11.00 -37.74 -3.90
N ASN A 329 10.93 -36.95 -2.83
CA ASN A 329 12.09 -36.30 -2.26
C ASN A 329 12.85 -37.33 -1.42
N LYS A 330 13.77 -38.07 -2.05
CA LYS A 330 14.78 -38.79 -1.29
C LYS A 330 15.61 -37.71 -0.58
N SER A 331 15.36 -37.52 0.71
CA SER A 331 16.37 -36.89 1.54
C SER A 331 17.58 -37.83 1.47
N SER A 332 18.59 -37.48 0.66
CA SER A 332 19.93 -37.93 0.97
C SER A 332 20.14 -37.56 2.42
N ALA A 333 20.62 -38.46 3.23
CA ALA A 333 20.77 -38.38 4.68
C ALA A 333 21.50 -37.08 5.11
N ALA A 334 20.82 -35.97 5.02
CA ALA A 334 21.19 -34.70 5.58
C ALA A 334 20.37 -34.54 6.84
N THR A 335 21.01 -34.74 7.95
CA THR A 335 20.51 -34.42 9.27
C THR A 335 20.28 -32.92 9.27
N ASP A 336 19.02 -32.48 9.41
CA ASP A 336 18.68 -31.06 9.64
C ASP A 336 19.40 -30.61 10.93
N VAL A 337 20.27 -29.62 10.80
CA VAL A 337 21.01 -28.96 11.89
C VAL A 337 20.23 -27.73 12.33
#